data_ed53729e7f892e608e8834db00b6b4ab
#
_entry.id   ed53729e7f892e608e8834db00b6b4ab
#
_cell.length_a   1.000
_cell.length_b   1.000
_cell.length_c   1.000
_cell.angle_alpha   90.00
_cell.angle_beta   90.00
_cell.angle_gamma   90.00
#
_symmetry.space_group_name_H-M   'P 1'
#
loop_
_entity.id
_entity.type
_entity.pdbx_description
1 polymer ?
#
loop_
_entity_poly.entity_id
_entity_poly.type
_entity_poly.pdbx_seq_one_letter_code
_entity_poly.pdbx_strand_id
1 'polypeptide(L)'
;MGFKVHVAESTRVALRQMEVQPVDVVLLDVRQSTQDGLDLLARFKEIHPQTEVIMLSGQASVDSVVTAMKSGACDFIRKPFKAEELHALLTRAAGRLRNSLEERIVREHFQGNPRYKTIVGVAPEMQKLYRIIAKVAASRHPVLVQGESGTGKETVARTVHADGPFGDRHFVVVDCASAAPGLLETELFGSAKLAQNGTRLKDPVPALSSGGTLFLDEVGEMPLDLQSRLVRALQEKEFHPAGSTKAVPVDVRIIAGTSRDLEMAVQQGTFRRDLFFRLNVVGLRLPPLRERKEDIRLLAEHFLDRIGEGKTVRPTISTEAMKLLLLYEWPGNVRELENCLERAAAMSPGPVLQSSDFPPHIRTAALRSAAPGRQARILPLAELEKQAILEALQQLNGDKLMTARALGIGKTTLYRKLKEYGISHWGNAAYTGR
;
A
#
# COMPACT_ATOMS: atom_id res chain seq x y z
N MET A 1 -15.93 -28.97 -24.02
CA MET A 1 -14.86 -28.00 -23.75
C MET A 1 -15.43 -26.62 -24.11
N GLY A 2 -15.52 -25.65 -23.20
CA GLY A 2 -16.28 -24.42 -23.39
C GLY A 2 -15.61 -23.33 -24.28
N PHE A 3 -14.78 -23.69 -25.27
CA PHE A 3 -14.13 -22.76 -26.16
C PHE A 3 -14.88 -22.64 -27.49
N LYS A 4 -15.07 -21.39 -27.97
CA LYS A 4 -15.53 -21.12 -29.32
C LYS A 4 -14.30 -21.10 -30.24
N VAL A 5 -14.29 -21.96 -31.25
CA VAL A 5 -13.13 -22.16 -32.10
C VAL A 5 -13.38 -21.60 -33.50
N HIS A 6 -12.43 -20.82 -34.00
CA HIS A 6 -12.37 -20.34 -35.37
C HIS A 6 -11.10 -20.90 -36.03
N VAL A 7 -11.19 -21.32 -37.28
CA VAL A 7 -10.07 -21.88 -38.01
C VAL A 7 -9.71 -20.94 -39.16
N ALA A 8 -8.42 -20.66 -39.31
CA ALA A 8 -7.88 -19.86 -40.39
C ALA A 8 -6.81 -20.65 -41.13
N GLU A 9 -6.95 -20.84 -42.45
CA GLU A 9 -6.03 -21.61 -43.29
C GLU A 9 -4.78 -20.83 -43.71
N SER A 10 -4.78 -19.52 -43.53
CA SER A 10 -3.69 -18.63 -43.84
C SER A 10 -3.59 -17.43 -42.89
N THR A 11 -2.41 -16.84 -42.76
CA THR A 11 -2.12 -15.64 -41.99
C THR A 11 -3.07 -14.49 -42.34
N ARG A 12 -3.32 -14.29 -43.62
CA ARG A 12 -4.20 -13.19 -44.10
C ARG A 12 -5.64 -13.37 -43.63
N VAL A 13 -6.14 -14.61 -43.63
CA VAL A 13 -7.48 -14.94 -43.15
C VAL A 13 -7.55 -14.78 -41.62
N ALA A 14 -6.50 -15.25 -40.91
CA ALA A 14 -6.44 -15.10 -39.46
C ALA A 14 -6.48 -13.63 -39.02
N LEU A 15 -5.63 -12.78 -39.59
CA LEU A 15 -5.60 -11.35 -39.27
C LEU A 15 -6.94 -10.67 -39.54
N ARG A 16 -7.56 -10.97 -40.71
CA ARG A 16 -8.88 -10.41 -41.08
C ARG A 16 -10.00 -10.88 -40.13
N GLN A 17 -9.93 -12.12 -39.66
CA GLN A 17 -10.90 -12.61 -38.66
C GLN A 17 -10.71 -11.91 -37.31
N MET A 18 -9.48 -11.65 -36.90
CA MET A 18 -9.18 -10.95 -35.65
C MET A 18 -9.59 -9.47 -35.67
N GLU A 19 -9.59 -8.82 -36.85
CA GLU A 19 -10.13 -7.46 -37.02
C GLU A 19 -11.65 -7.40 -36.80
N VAL A 20 -12.37 -8.47 -37.16
CA VAL A 20 -13.85 -8.53 -37.06
C VAL A 20 -14.30 -9.06 -35.69
N GLN A 21 -13.55 -9.97 -35.09
CA GLN A 21 -13.90 -10.58 -33.82
C GLN A 21 -12.65 -10.68 -32.90
N PRO A 22 -12.73 -10.20 -31.65
CA PRO A 22 -11.64 -10.36 -30.69
C PRO A 22 -11.40 -11.85 -30.42
N VAL A 23 -10.13 -12.26 -30.47
CA VAL A 23 -9.69 -13.63 -30.22
C VAL A 23 -8.82 -13.64 -28.96
N ASP A 24 -9.21 -14.44 -27.98
CA ASP A 24 -8.52 -14.56 -26.69
C ASP A 24 -7.19 -15.30 -26.80
N VAL A 25 -7.20 -16.44 -27.50
CA VAL A 25 -6.04 -17.32 -27.65
C VAL A 25 -5.88 -17.76 -29.10
N VAL A 26 -4.68 -17.65 -29.64
CA VAL A 26 -4.31 -18.15 -30.96
C VAL A 26 -3.44 -19.40 -30.81
N LEU A 27 -3.85 -20.49 -31.48
CA LEU A 27 -3.00 -21.66 -31.69
C LEU A 27 -2.29 -21.52 -33.04
N LEU A 28 -0.98 -21.27 -33.02
CA LEU A 28 -0.19 -21.03 -34.20
C LEU A 28 0.55 -22.31 -34.61
N ASP A 29 0.10 -22.95 -35.71
CA ASP A 29 0.73 -24.15 -36.26
C ASP A 29 1.91 -23.80 -37.17
N VAL A 30 3.11 -24.14 -36.72
CA VAL A 30 4.36 -23.92 -37.47
C VAL A 30 4.72 -25.19 -38.22
N ARG A 31 4.46 -25.21 -39.55
CA ARG A 31 4.63 -26.44 -40.39
C ARG A 31 5.96 -26.57 -41.07
N GLN A 32 6.64 -25.50 -41.50
CA GLN A 32 7.80 -25.58 -42.38
C GLN A 32 9.05 -24.83 -41.90
N SER A 33 8.94 -23.70 -41.26
CA SER A 33 10.08 -22.94 -40.74
C SER A 33 9.73 -22.28 -39.43
N THR A 34 10.62 -22.45 -38.46
CA THR A 34 10.47 -21.80 -37.17
C THR A 34 10.52 -20.27 -37.31
N GLN A 35 11.26 -19.77 -38.30
CA GLN A 35 11.41 -18.34 -38.57
C GLN A 35 10.10 -17.71 -39.05
N ASP A 36 9.38 -18.34 -39.99
CA ASP A 36 8.09 -17.83 -40.48
C ASP A 36 7.04 -17.77 -39.35
N GLY A 37 7.12 -18.76 -38.44
CA GLY A 37 6.27 -18.77 -37.23
C GLY A 37 6.59 -17.65 -36.25
N LEU A 38 7.86 -17.30 -36.09
CA LEU A 38 8.31 -16.21 -35.22
C LEU A 38 7.92 -14.83 -35.78
N ASP A 39 8.09 -14.65 -37.12
CA ASP A 39 7.69 -13.42 -37.79
C ASP A 39 6.17 -13.20 -37.70
N LEU A 40 5.41 -14.30 -37.81
CA LEU A 40 3.96 -14.24 -37.67
C LEU A 40 3.53 -13.94 -36.21
N LEU A 41 4.20 -14.55 -35.22
CA LEU A 41 4.00 -14.25 -33.80
C LEU A 41 4.26 -12.76 -33.53
N ALA A 42 5.34 -12.20 -34.03
CA ALA A 42 5.69 -10.80 -33.87
C ALA A 42 4.59 -9.90 -34.43
N ARG A 43 4.07 -10.20 -35.63
CA ARG A 43 2.96 -9.46 -36.25
C ARG A 43 1.67 -9.57 -35.46
N PHE A 44 1.33 -10.74 -34.92
CA PHE A 44 0.15 -10.89 -34.06
C PHE A 44 0.27 -10.05 -32.80
N LYS A 45 1.44 -10.05 -32.18
CA LYS A 45 1.69 -9.26 -30.95
C LYS A 45 1.75 -7.75 -31.22
N GLU A 46 2.16 -7.33 -32.40
CA GLU A 46 2.18 -5.92 -32.81
C GLU A 46 0.74 -5.39 -33.02
N ILE A 47 -0.14 -6.16 -33.70
CA ILE A 47 -1.51 -5.75 -34.02
C ILE A 47 -2.45 -5.99 -32.82
N HIS A 48 -2.28 -7.12 -32.14
CA HIS A 48 -3.10 -7.56 -31.02
C HIS A 48 -2.23 -7.95 -29.81
N PRO A 49 -1.64 -6.99 -29.07
CA PRO A 49 -0.72 -7.25 -27.95
C PRO A 49 -1.33 -8.12 -26.84
N GLN A 50 -2.64 -8.08 -26.71
CA GLN A 50 -3.40 -8.75 -25.64
C GLN A 50 -3.67 -10.24 -25.94
N THR A 51 -3.73 -10.64 -27.23
CA THR A 51 -4.03 -12.02 -27.62
C THR A 51 -2.91 -12.94 -27.19
N GLU A 52 -3.22 -13.99 -26.45
CA GLU A 52 -2.23 -15.01 -26.06
C GLU A 52 -1.97 -15.96 -27.23
N VAL A 53 -0.69 -16.23 -27.53
CA VAL A 53 -0.30 -17.08 -28.65
C VAL A 53 0.41 -18.31 -28.14
N ILE A 54 -0.14 -19.51 -28.43
CA ILE A 54 0.49 -20.81 -28.15
C ILE A 54 1.02 -21.37 -29.48
N MET A 55 2.30 -21.68 -29.54
CA MET A 55 2.90 -22.23 -30.73
C MET A 55 2.85 -23.76 -30.77
N LEU A 56 2.46 -24.33 -31.92
CA LEU A 56 2.43 -25.77 -32.17
C LEU A 56 3.53 -26.10 -33.18
N SER A 57 4.45 -27.02 -32.86
CA SER A 57 5.51 -27.43 -33.81
C SER A 57 5.79 -28.92 -33.74
N GLY A 58 6.09 -29.53 -34.90
CA GLY A 58 6.56 -30.92 -35.01
C GLY A 58 8.08 -31.11 -34.80
N GLN A 59 8.85 -30.03 -35.02
CA GLN A 59 10.33 -30.07 -34.94
C GLN A 59 10.79 -28.85 -34.13
N ALA A 60 10.81 -28.96 -32.80
CA ALA A 60 11.27 -27.89 -31.95
C ALA A 60 12.66 -28.22 -31.37
N SER A 61 13.63 -27.33 -31.63
CA SER A 61 14.87 -27.27 -30.86
C SER A 61 14.67 -26.44 -29.60
N VAL A 62 15.51 -26.64 -28.59
CA VAL A 62 15.46 -25.84 -27.36
C VAL A 62 15.61 -24.36 -27.66
N ASP A 63 16.49 -24.00 -28.59
CA ASP A 63 16.75 -22.63 -29.00
C ASP A 63 15.52 -21.97 -29.65
N SER A 64 14.76 -22.71 -30.47
CA SER A 64 13.53 -22.19 -31.09
C SER A 64 12.41 -21.94 -30.09
N VAL A 65 12.30 -22.77 -29.05
CA VAL A 65 11.36 -22.55 -27.95
C VAL A 65 11.74 -21.30 -27.17
N VAL A 66 12.99 -21.14 -26.78
CA VAL A 66 13.47 -19.97 -26.05
C VAL A 66 13.26 -18.69 -26.86
N THR A 67 13.51 -18.74 -28.18
CA THR A 67 13.29 -17.58 -29.06
C THR A 67 11.80 -17.23 -29.16
N ALA A 68 10.92 -18.22 -29.29
CA ALA A 68 9.48 -18.01 -29.33
C ALA A 68 8.94 -17.35 -28.03
N MET A 69 9.42 -17.82 -26.88
CA MET A 69 9.04 -17.25 -25.59
C MET A 69 9.56 -15.80 -25.44
N LYS A 70 10.77 -15.51 -25.91
CA LYS A 70 11.31 -14.14 -25.94
C LYS A 70 10.53 -13.21 -26.89
N SER A 71 10.00 -13.76 -27.99
CA SER A 71 9.19 -13.04 -28.98
C SER A 71 7.72 -12.86 -28.55
N GLY A 72 7.35 -13.30 -27.34
CA GLY A 72 6.03 -13.06 -26.76
C GLY A 72 5.02 -14.21 -26.89
N ALA A 73 5.46 -15.44 -27.24
CA ALA A 73 4.60 -16.61 -27.13
C ALA A 73 4.23 -16.87 -25.66
N CYS A 74 2.98 -17.20 -25.41
CA CYS A 74 2.49 -17.57 -24.08
C CYS A 74 3.00 -18.93 -23.64
N ASP A 75 3.00 -19.87 -24.59
CA ASP A 75 3.45 -21.22 -24.36
C ASP A 75 3.77 -21.93 -25.69
N PHE A 76 4.30 -23.13 -25.59
CA PHE A 76 4.72 -23.94 -26.73
C PHE A 76 4.32 -25.40 -26.51
N ILE A 77 3.82 -26.10 -27.54
CA ILE A 77 3.50 -27.52 -27.45
C ILE A 77 4.06 -28.27 -28.66
N ARG A 78 4.67 -29.43 -28.41
CA ARG A 78 5.26 -30.29 -29.45
C ARG A 78 4.23 -31.30 -29.96
N LYS A 79 4.15 -31.47 -31.29
CA LYS A 79 3.38 -32.52 -31.92
C LYS A 79 4.17 -33.85 -31.94
N PRO A 80 3.50 -35.00 -31.67
CA PRO A 80 2.11 -35.18 -31.34
C PRO A 80 1.85 -34.85 -29.84
N PHE A 81 0.71 -34.24 -29.53
CA PHE A 81 0.30 -33.89 -28.16
C PHE A 81 -1.04 -34.52 -27.78
N LYS A 82 -1.30 -34.68 -26.48
CA LYS A 82 -2.59 -35.15 -25.97
C LYS A 82 -3.59 -34.02 -25.84
N ALA A 83 -4.86 -34.31 -26.00
CA ALA A 83 -5.93 -33.32 -25.85
C ALA A 83 -5.94 -32.66 -24.46
N GLU A 84 -5.57 -33.41 -23.43
CA GLU A 84 -5.48 -32.94 -22.05
C GLU A 84 -4.38 -31.88 -21.85
N GLU A 85 -3.22 -32.08 -22.51
CA GLU A 85 -2.10 -31.12 -22.49
C GLU A 85 -2.50 -29.80 -23.14
N LEU A 86 -3.13 -29.87 -24.32
CA LEU A 86 -3.62 -28.69 -25.01
C LEU A 86 -4.70 -27.96 -24.18
N HIS A 87 -5.61 -28.72 -23.56
CA HIS A 87 -6.65 -28.14 -22.70
C HIS A 87 -6.06 -27.41 -21.49
N ALA A 88 -5.03 -27.97 -20.85
CA ALA A 88 -4.34 -27.35 -19.72
C ALA A 88 -3.66 -26.03 -20.14
N LEU A 89 -3.02 -25.99 -21.31
CA LEU A 89 -2.40 -24.79 -21.85
C LEU A 89 -3.43 -23.70 -22.20
N LEU A 90 -4.52 -24.08 -22.86
CA LEU A 90 -5.60 -23.15 -23.19
C LEU A 90 -6.26 -22.55 -21.93
N THR A 91 -6.49 -23.36 -20.91
CA THR A 91 -7.05 -22.89 -19.63
C THR A 91 -6.10 -21.92 -18.93
N ARG A 92 -4.78 -22.20 -19.00
CA ARG A 92 -3.75 -21.32 -18.45
C ARG A 92 -3.67 -19.98 -19.20
N ALA A 93 -3.68 -20.02 -20.53
CA ALA A 93 -3.65 -18.82 -21.37
C ALA A 93 -4.89 -17.96 -21.19
N ALA A 94 -6.10 -18.56 -21.16
CA ALA A 94 -7.35 -17.87 -20.90
C ALA A 94 -7.38 -17.26 -19.48
N GLY A 95 -6.77 -17.95 -18.48
CA GLY A 95 -6.64 -17.44 -17.13
C GLY A 95 -5.72 -16.22 -17.04
N ARG A 96 -4.58 -16.23 -17.78
CA ARG A 96 -3.67 -15.06 -17.88
C ARG A 96 -4.36 -13.86 -18.53
N LEU A 97 -5.06 -14.10 -19.63
CA LEU A 97 -5.79 -13.04 -20.32
C LEU A 97 -6.85 -12.40 -19.43
N ARG A 98 -7.62 -13.23 -18.70
CA ARG A 98 -8.63 -12.73 -17.77
C ARG A 98 -8.01 -11.90 -16.67
N ASN A 99 -6.88 -12.34 -16.10
CA ASN A 99 -6.17 -11.57 -15.09
C ASN A 99 -5.61 -10.25 -15.65
N SER A 100 -5.04 -10.26 -16.87
CA SER A 100 -4.52 -9.04 -17.50
C SER A 100 -5.62 -8.06 -17.88
N LEU A 101 -6.78 -8.54 -18.31
CA LEU A 101 -7.98 -7.71 -18.56
C LEU A 101 -8.54 -7.13 -17.25
N GLU A 102 -8.62 -7.95 -16.20
CA GLU A 102 -9.02 -7.47 -14.87
C GLU A 102 -8.04 -6.42 -14.35
N GLU A 103 -6.74 -6.62 -14.51
CA GLU A 103 -5.70 -5.65 -14.14
C GLU A 103 -5.78 -4.36 -14.95
N ARG A 104 -6.09 -4.45 -16.27
CA ARG A 104 -6.26 -3.28 -17.12
C ARG A 104 -7.53 -2.50 -16.77
N ILE A 105 -8.65 -3.19 -16.59
CA ILE A 105 -9.91 -2.57 -16.15
C ILE A 105 -9.70 -1.87 -14.81
N VAL A 106 -9.01 -2.53 -13.86
CA VAL A 106 -8.64 -1.94 -12.58
C VAL A 106 -7.74 -0.72 -12.80
N ARG A 107 -6.71 -0.84 -13.63
CA ARG A 107 -5.78 0.27 -13.92
C ARG A 107 -6.48 1.45 -14.60
N GLU A 108 -7.27 1.20 -15.65
CA GLU A 108 -8.02 2.23 -16.37
C GLU A 108 -9.11 2.86 -15.48
N HIS A 109 -9.80 2.05 -14.69
CA HIS A 109 -10.83 2.52 -13.76
C HIS A 109 -10.26 3.39 -12.65
N PHE A 110 -9.09 3.02 -12.10
CA PHE A 110 -8.45 3.75 -11.01
C PHE A 110 -7.50 4.86 -11.47
N GLN A 111 -6.83 4.75 -12.62
CA GLN A 111 -5.91 5.77 -13.13
C GLN A 111 -6.56 6.80 -14.06
N GLY A 112 -7.65 6.45 -14.77
CA GLY A 112 -8.35 7.32 -15.71
C GLY A 112 -9.50 8.13 -15.11
N ASN A 113 -10.01 7.77 -13.95
CA ASN A 113 -11.16 8.42 -13.34
C ASN A 113 -10.73 9.48 -12.32
N PRO A 114 -11.11 10.77 -12.47
CA PRO A 114 -10.78 11.82 -11.50
C PRO A 114 -11.20 11.51 -10.06
N ARG A 115 -12.22 10.65 -9.89
CA ARG A 115 -12.70 10.19 -8.57
C ARG A 115 -11.69 9.29 -7.84
N TYR A 116 -10.76 8.62 -8.56
CA TYR A 116 -9.77 7.68 -8.01
C TYR A 116 -8.34 8.21 -7.95
N LYS A 117 -8.12 9.50 -8.23
CA LYS A 117 -6.79 10.11 -8.17
C LYS A 117 -6.07 9.96 -6.81
N THR A 118 -6.76 9.40 -5.82
CA THR A 118 -6.30 9.37 -4.43
C THR A 118 -5.67 8.05 -3.98
N ILE A 119 -6.04 6.89 -4.59
CA ILE A 119 -5.38 5.61 -4.24
C ILE A 119 -4.29 5.30 -5.26
N VAL A 120 -3.04 5.41 -4.83
CA VAL A 120 -1.86 5.19 -5.67
C VAL A 120 -1.14 3.93 -5.20
N GLY A 121 -0.90 2.97 -6.13
CA GLY A 121 -0.15 1.76 -5.85
C GLY A 121 -0.17 0.78 -7.02
N VAL A 122 0.95 0.09 -7.23
CA VAL A 122 1.15 -0.94 -8.27
C VAL A 122 1.55 -2.29 -7.66
N ALA A 123 1.85 -2.33 -6.37
CA ALA A 123 2.22 -3.55 -5.66
C ALA A 123 1.14 -4.64 -5.81
N PRO A 124 1.50 -5.93 -5.86
CA PRO A 124 0.55 -7.04 -6.04
C PRO A 124 -0.54 -7.06 -4.98
N GLU A 125 -0.22 -6.70 -3.74
CA GLU A 125 -1.17 -6.59 -2.61
C GLU A 125 -2.20 -5.49 -2.86
N MET A 126 -1.78 -4.34 -3.40
CA MET A 126 -2.67 -3.24 -3.77
C MET A 126 -3.58 -3.64 -4.95
N GLN A 127 -3.07 -4.38 -5.92
CA GLN A 127 -3.89 -4.89 -7.02
C GLN A 127 -4.99 -5.85 -6.53
N LYS A 128 -4.68 -6.71 -5.56
CA LYS A 128 -5.70 -7.57 -4.91
C LYS A 128 -6.76 -6.73 -4.20
N LEU A 129 -6.31 -5.70 -3.48
CA LEU A 129 -7.20 -4.77 -2.77
C LEU A 129 -8.15 -4.05 -3.74
N TYR A 130 -7.66 -3.55 -4.87
CA TYR A 130 -8.47 -2.88 -5.89
C TYR A 130 -9.59 -3.78 -6.43
N ARG A 131 -9.29 -5.05 -6.69
CA ARG A 131 -10.31 -6.02 -7.13
C ARG A 131 -11.43 -6.21 -6.10
N ILE A 132 -11.07 -6.22 -4.82
CA ILE A 132 -12.05 -6.34 -3.75
C ILE A 132 -12.85 -5.05 -3.62
N ILE A 133 -12.20 -3.88 -3.67
CA ILE A 133 -12.86 -2.57 -3.63
C ILE A 133 -13.92 -2.47 -4.72
N ALA A 134 -13.58 -2.80 -5.97
CA ALA A 134 -14.51 -2.75 -7.10
C ALA A 134 -15.77 -3.62 -6.90
N LYS A 135 -15.60 -4.82 -6.30
CA LYS A 135 -16.73 -5.73 -5.99
C LYS A 135 -17.58 -5.21 -4.84
N VAL A 136 -16.93 -4.68 -3.80
CA VAL A 136 -17.61 -4.27 -2.56
C VAL A 136 -18.27 -2.91 -2.73
N ALA A 137 -17.71 -2.04 -3.57
CA ALA A 137 -18.26 -0.72 -3.81
C ALA A 137 -19.76 -0.77 -4.23
N ALA A 138 -20.10 -1.69 -5.13
CA ALA A 138 -21.47 -1.86 -5.60
C ALA A 138 -22.46 -2.40 -4.53
N SER A 139 -21.97 -2.91 -3.41
CA SER A 139 -22.79 -3.48 -2.34
C SER A 139 -23.15 -2.45 -1.26
N ARG A 140 -24.20 -2.75 -0.48
CA ARG A 140 -24.55 -1.96 0.72
C ARG A 140 -23.99 -2.56 2.03
N HIS A 141 -23.24 -3.64 1.93
CA HIS A 141 -22.71 -4.31 3.11
C HIS A 141 -21.70 -3.44 3.86
N PRO A 142 -21.64 -3.55 5.19
CA PRO A 142 -20.57 -2.98 5.99
C PRO A 142 -19.20 -3.47 5.53
N VAL A 143 -18.21 -2.58 5.59
CA VAL A 143 -16.83 -2.85 5.19
C VAL A 143 -15.90 -2.50 6.34
N LEU A 144 -15.06 -3.45 6.74
CA LEU A 144 -14.01 -3.23 7.72
C LEU A 144 -12.65 -3.06 7.02
N VAL A 145 -12.03 -1.90 7.17
CA VAL A 145 -10.72 -1.58 6.61
C VAL A 145 -9.67 -1.65 7.70
N GLN A 146 -8.85 -2.69 7.68
CA GLN A 146 -7.77 -2.91 8.65
C GLN A 146 -6.42 -2.49 8.06
N GLY A 147 -5.59 -1.82 8.85
CA GLY A 147 -4.24 -1.42 8.45
C GLY A 147 -3.64 -0.44 9.44
N GLU A 148 -2.31 -0.39 9.50
CA GLU A 148 -1.58 0.52 10.37
C GLU A 148 -2.00 1.98 10.17
N SER A 149 -1.71 2.83 11.17
CA SER A 149 -1.94 4.26 11.05
C SER A 149 -1.17 4.82 9.84
N GLY A 150 -1.82 5.72 9.09
CA GLY A 150 -1.21 6.35 7.92
C GLY A 150 -1.13 5.50 6.65
N THR A 151 -1.73 4.30 6.60
CA THR A 151 -1.74 3.43 5.38
C THR A 151 -2.68 3.91 4.30
N GLY A 152 -3.66 4.79 4.61
CA GLY A 152 -4.66 5.31 3.68
C GLY A 152 -6.06 4.71 3.85
N LYS A 153 -6.44 4.27 5.06
CA LYS A 153 -7.77 3.69 5.35
C LYS A 153 -8.93 4.60 4.93
N GLU A 154 -8.84 5.89 5.24
CA GLU A 154 -9.87 6.87 4.84
C GLU A 154 -9.96 7.02 3.31
N THR A 155 -8.82 7.04 2.63
CA THR A 155 -8.76 7.11 1.15
C THR A 155 -9.48 5.92 0.51
N VAL A 156 -9.27 4.71 1.05
CA VAL A 156 -9.98 3.50 0.63
C VAL A 156 -11.47 3.62 0.89
N ALA A 157 -11.87 4.10 2.07
CA ALA A 157 -13.27 4.29 2.42
C ALA A 157 -13.98 5.29 1.49
N ARG A 158 -13.32 6.40 1.15
CA ARG A 158 -13.81 7.39 0.17
C ARG A 158 -13.99 6.79 -1.22
N THR A 159 -13.07 5.93 -1.64
CA THR A 159 -13.15 5.23 -2.92
C THR A 159 -14.32 4.25 -2.94
N VAL A 160 -14.46 3.42 -1.89
CA VAL A 160 -15.60 2.50 -1.75
C VAL A 160 -16.95 3.24 -1.74
N HIS A 161 -17.00 4.45 -1.17
CA HIS A 161 -18.17 5.31 -1.20
C HIS A 161 -18.45 5.84 -2.60
N ALA A 162 -17.45 6.44 -3.25
CA ALA A 162 -17.60 7.10 -4.56
C ALA A 162 -18.09 6.15 -5.65
N ASP A 163 -17.70 4.87 -5.58
CA ASP A 163 -18.13 3.82 -6.51
C ASP A 163 -19.40 3.11 -6.10
N GLY A 164 -19.87 3.42 -4.91
CA GLY A 164 -21.03 2.76 -4.35
C GLY A 164 -22.36 3.42 -4.75
N PRO A 165 -23.49 2.79 -4.37
CA PRO A 165 -24.83 3.31 -4.62
C PRO A 165 -25.13 4.62 -3.87
N PHE A 166 -24.23 5.05 -2.99
CA PHE A 166 -24.29 6.30 -2.23
C PHE A 166 -23.25 7.34 -2.68
N GLY A 167 -22.56 7.12 -3.79
CA GLY A 167 -21.44 7.95 -4.26
C GLY A 167 -21.77 9.43 -4.46
N ASP A 168 -23.03 9.74 -4.75
CA ASP A 168 -23.53 11.12 -4.91
C ASP A 168 -24.10 11.70 -3.60
N ARG A 169 -24.08 10.94 -2.50
CA ARG A 169 -24.58 11.33 -1.18
C ARG A 169 -23.44 11.77 -0.26
N HIS A 170 -23.77 12.13 0.98
CA HIS A 170 -22.80 12.58 1.96
C HIS A 170 -21.85 11.45 2.40
N PHE A 171 -20.57 11.80 2.54
CA PHE A 171 -19.55 10.97 3.20
C PHE A 171 -19.20 11.64 4.52
N VAL A 172 -19.65 11.06 5.63
CA VAL A 172 -19.43 11.57 6.98
C VAL A 172 -18.31 10.78 7.62
N VAL A 173 -17.29 11.47 8.15
CA VAL A 173 -16.18 10.88 8.90
C VAL A 173 -16.40 11.13 10.38
N VAL A 174 -16.31 10.10 11.19
CA VAL A 174 -16.32 10.18 12.65
C VAL A 174 -15.05 9.51 13.17
N ASP A 175 -14.19 10.30 13.81
CA ASP A 175 -12.95 9.81 14.42
C ASP A 175 -13.22 9.34 15.86
N CYS A 176 -13.13 8.01 16.06
CA CYS A 176 -13.39 7.39 17.34
C CYS A 176 -12.24 7.54 18.34
N ALA A 177 -11.04 7.95 17.89
CA ALA A 177 -9.85 8.07 18.73
C ALA A 177 -9.67 9.46 19.34
N SER A 178 -9.98 10.53 18.58
CA SER A 178 -9.68 11.91 18.98
C SER A 178 -10.81 12.59 19.74
N ALA A 179 -12.05 12.13 19.58
CA ALA A 179 -13.21 12.76 20.20
C ALA A 179 -13.40 12.34 21.68
N ALA A 180 -13.64 13.33 22.56
CA ALA A 180 -14.12 13.01 23.89
C ALA A 180 -15.43 12.19 23.81
N PRO A 181 -15.65 11.21 24.71
CA PRO A 181 -16.79 10.28 24.60
C PRO A 181 -18.15 10.96 24.42
N GLY A 182 -18.40 12.07 25.11
CA GLY A 182 -19.66 12.85 24.98
C GLY A 182 -19.79 13.56 23.63
N LEU A 183 -18.68 13.96 23.00
CA LEU A 183 -18.68 14.53 21.65
C LEU A 183 -18.95 13.45 20.60
N LEU A 184 -18.26 12.32 20.70
CA LEU A 184 -18.47 11.15 19.83
C LEU A 184 -19.92 10.66 19.86
N GLU A 185 -20.52 10.61 21.06
CA GLU A 185 -21.94 10.29 21.22
C GLU A 185 -22.85 11.28 20.49
N THR A 186 -22.56 12.57 20.61
CA THR A 186 -23.34 13.64 19.96
C THR A 186 -23.20 13.61 18.44
N GLU A 187 -22.02 13.31 17.92
CA GLU A 187 -21.78 13.18 16.47
C GLU A 187 -22.54 11.99 15.88
N LEU A 188 -22.50 10.84 16.55
CA LEU A 188 -23.15 9.61 16.06
C LEU A 188 -24.68 9.67 16.17
N PHE A 189 -25.18 10.06 17.34
CA PHE A 189 -26.59 9.92 17.71
C PHE A 189 -27.33 11.28 17.82
N GLY A 190 -26.61 12.39 17.76
CA GLY A 190 -27.19 13.72 17.99
C GLY A 190 -27.56 14.00 19.47
N SER A 191 -27.92 15.22 19.76
CA SER A 191 -28.38 15.65 21.08
C SER A 191 -29.61 16.55 20.94
N ALA A 192 -30.63 16.32 21.77
CA ALA A 192 -31.81 17.18 21.86
C ALA A 192 -31.63 18.37 22.82
N LYS A 193 -30.41 18.56 23.40
CA LYS A 193 -30.16 19.69 24.28
C LYS A 193 -30.22 20.98 23.49
N LEU A 194 -31.23 21.80 23.78
CA LEU A 194 -31.30 23.20 23.37
C LEU A 194 -30.03 23.91 23.83
N ALA A 195 -29.38 24.64 22.94
CA ALA A 195 -28.34 25.58 23.36
C ALA A 195 -28.93 26.51 24.40
N GLN A 196 -28.25 26.70 25.53
CA GLN A 196 -28.69 27.49 26.68
C GLN A 196 -29.08 28.95 26.37
N ASN A 197 -28.88 29.41 25.14
CA ASN A 197 -29.14 30.79 24.69
C ASN A 197 -30.26 30.94 23.66
N GLY A 198 -31.19 29.97 23.53
CA GLY A 198 -32.38 30.12 22.67
C GLY A 198 -32.15 30.21 21.16
N THR A 199 -30.91 30.22 20.68
CA THR A 199 -30.55 30.09 19.28
C THR A 199 -30.55 28.61 18.95
N ARG A 200 -31.52 28.14 18.16
CA ARG A 200 -31.45 26.85 17.47
C ARG A 200 -30.21 26.91 16.54
N LEU A 201 -29.06 26.51 17.04
CA LEU A 201 -28.04 25.96 16.15
C LEU A 201 -28.76 24.83 15.43
N LYS A 202 -28.74 24.83 14.08
CA LYS A 202 -29.17 23.67 13.30
C LYS A 202 -28.40 22.48 13.87
N ASP A 203 -29.12 21.63 14.62
CA ASP A 203 -28.53 20.41 15.16
C ASP A 203 -27.86 19.68 14.01
N PRO A 204 -26.56 19.38 14.08
CA PRO A 204 -25.94 18.61 13.03
C PRO A 204 -26.74 17.32 12.86
N VAL A 205 -27.07 17.00 11.63
CA VAL A 205 -27.79 15.75 11.31
C VAL A 205 -26.94 14.61 11.88
N PRO A 206 -27.51 13.75 12.76
CA PRO A 206 -26.75 12.65 13.32
C PRO A 206 -26.08 11.83 12.23
N ALA A 207 -24.83 11.45 12.41
CA ALA A 207 -24.07 10.73 11.41
C ALA A 207 -24.78 9.45 10.93
N LEU A 208 -25.49 8.76 11.85
CA LEU A 208 -26.27 7.56 11.56
C LEU A 208 -27.52 7.78 10.68
N SER A 209 -27.97 9.01 10.50
CA SER A 209 -29.16 9.35 9.67
C SER A 209 -28.82 10.28 8.51
N SER A 210 -27.54 10.37 8.12
CA SER A 210 -27.07 11.28 7.05
C SER A 210 -27.54 10.91 5.66
N GLY A 211 -28.07 9.72 5.46
CA GLY A 211 -28.56 9.23 4.16
C GLY A 211 -27.46 8.89 3.16
N GLY A 212 -26.19 8.76 3.63
CA GLY A 212 -25.04 8.51 2.79
C GLY A 212 -24.15 7.36 3.30
N THR A 213 -22.85 7.63 3.41
CA THR A 213 -21.86 6.69 3.98
C THR A 213 -21.27 7.30 5.24
N LEU A 214 -21.29 6.52 6.32
CA LEU A 214 -20.61 6.82 7.57
C LEU A 214 -19.29 6.06 7.62
N PHE A 215 -18.18 6.77 7.72
CA PHE A 215 -16.87 6.21 7.98
C PHE A 215 -16.50 6.40 9.46
N LEU A 216 -16.35 5.27 10.17
CA LEU A 216 -15.89 5.23 11.55
C LEU A 216 -14.38 5.02 11.52
N ASP A 217 -13.59 6.08 11.70
CA ASP A 217 -12.14 5.94 11.75
C ASP A 217 -11.70 5.51 13.15
N GLU A 218 -10.71 4.59 13.20
CA GLU A 218 -10.18 3.97 14.42
C GLU A 218 -11.29 3.43 15.35
N VAL A 219 -12.23 2.66 14.79
CA VAL A 219 -13.39 2.11 15.52
C VAL A 219 -12.98 1.25 16.73
N GLY A 220 -11.77 0.68 16.73
CA GLY A 220 -11.20 -0.06 17.86
C GLY A 220 -10.96 0.77 19.11
N GLU A 221 -11.00 2.12 19.01
CA GLU A 221 -10.86 3.05 20.12
C GLU A 221 -12.21 3.47 20.73
N MET A 222 -13.33 3.06 20.12
CA MET A 222 -14.67 3.43 20.61
C MET A 222 -14.94 2.85 22.00
N PRO A 223 -15.46 3.64 22.95
CA PRO A 223 -15.86 3.15 24.28
C PRO A 223 -16.95 2.07 24.22
N LEU A 224 -16.91 1.10 25.15
CA LEU A 224 -17.80 -0.06 25.17
C LEU A 224 -19.29 0.29 25.27
N ASP A 225 -19.65 1.36 25.98
CA ASP A 225 -21.01 1.87 26.08
C ASP A 225 -21.52 2.38 24.73
N LEU A 226 -20.71 3.11 23.97
CA LEU A 226 -21.04 3.55 22.63
C LEU A 226 -21.10 2.41 21.63
N GLN A 227 -20.20 1.40 21.76
CA GLN A 227 -20.30 0.17 20.98
C GLN A 227 -21.64 -0.52 21.17
N SER A 228 -22.12 -0.63 22.43
CA SER A 228 -23.42 -1.22 22.75
C SER A 228 -24.59 -0.48 22.09
N ARG A 229 -24.57 0.85 22.14
CA ARG A 229 -25.59 1.69 21.51
C ARG A 229 -25.56 1.58 19.99
N LEU A 230 -24.37 1.55 19.41
CA LEU A 230 -24.20 1.38 17.97
C LEU A 230 -24.74 0.03 17.50
N VAL A 231 -24.43 -1.06 18.21
CA VAL A 231 -25.00 -2.40 17.91
C VAL A 231 -26.51 -2.33 17.90
N ARG A 232 -27.11 -1.74 18.95
CA ARG A 232 -28.57 -1.62 19.07
C ARG A 232 -29.16 -0.82 17.92
N ALA A 233 -28.60 0.35 17.60
CA ALA A 233 -29.05 1.20 16.49
C ALA A 233 -29.01 0.46 15.14
N LEU A 234 -27.95 -0.31 14.90
CA LEU A 234 -27.81 -1.11 13.67
C LEU A 234 -28.72 -2.33 13.61
N GLN A 235 -29.15 -2.87 14.75
CA GLN A 235 -30.08 -4.00 14.85
C GLN A 235 -31.53 -3.56 14.63
N GLU A 236 -31.94 -2.54 15.40
CA GLU A 236 -33.30 -1.99 15.40
C GLU A 236 -33.55 -1.11 14.16
N LYS A 237 -32.46 -0.69 13.46
CA LYS A 237 -32.47 0.29 12.36
C LYS A 237 -33.04 1.65 12.75
N GLU A 238 -33.00 1.95 14.03
CA GLU A 238 -33.38 3.22 14.61
C GLU A 238 -32.58 3.50 15.89
N PHE A 239 -32.51 4.74 16.28
CA PHE A 239 -31.86 5.19 17.51
C PHE A 239 -32.60 6.38 18.15
N HIS A 240 -32.34 6.63 19.43
CA HIS A 240 -32.85 7.79 20.13
C HIS A 240 -31.70 8.78 20.39
N PRO A 241 -31.78 10.03 19.88
CA PRO A 241 -30.87 11.10 20.26
C PRO A 241 -30.85 11.32 21.77
N ALA A 242 -29.72 11.77 22.35
CA ALA A 242 -29.59 12.01 23.75
C ALA A 242 -30.63 13.08 24.22
N GLY A 243 -31.49 12.70 25.18
CA GLY A 243 -32.55 13.57 25.68
C GLY A 243 -33.82 13.64 24.81
N SER A 244 -33.97 12.78 23.80
CA SER A 244 -35.18 12.65 22.98
C SER A 244 -35.84 11.28 23.16
N THR A 245 -37.19 11.27 23.21
CA THR A 245 -37.96 10.03 23.12
C THR A 245 -38.36 9.64 21.72
N LYS A 246 -38.07 10.52 20.72
CA LYS A 246 -38.41 10.29 19.32
C LYS A 246 -37.36 9.42 18.68
N ALA A 247 -37.74 8.27 18.11
CA ALA A 247 -36.89 7.41 17.33
C ALA A 247 -36.51 8.08 15.98
N VAL A 248 -35.27 7.91 15.57
CA VAL A 248 -34.73 8.38 14.30
C VAL A 248 -34.22 7.16 13.50
N PRO A 249 -34.59 6.98 12.23
CA PRO A 249 -34.15 5.82 11.46
C PRO A 249 -32.65 5.91 11.15
N VAL A 250 -31.97 4.75 11.12
CA VAL A 250 -30.61 4.61 10.62
C VAL A 250 -30.65 4.48 9.10
N ASP A 251 -30.12 5.47 8.39
CA ASP A 251 -30.02 5.49 6.91
C ASP A 251 -28.60 5.84 6.48
N VAL A 252 -27.68 4.87 6.66
CA VAL A 252 -26.28 5.01 6.22
C VAL A 252 -25.71 3.65 5.80
N ARG A 253 -24.76 3.70 4.88
CA ARG A 253 -23.80 2.63 4.67
C ARG A 253 -22.62 2.81 5.63
N ILE A 254 -22.21 1.75 6.31
CA ILE A 254 -21.10 1.81 7.26
C ILE A 254 -19.82 1.28 6.65
N ILE A 255 -18.75 2.06 6.80
CA ILE A 255 -17.37 1.64 6.57
C ILE A 255 -16.62 1.92 7.87
N ALA A 256 -15.90 0.94 8.41
CA ALA A 256 -15.12 1.08 9.64
C ALA A 256 -13.63 0.93 9.34
N GLY A 257 -12.80 1.83 9.85
CA GLY A 257 -11.35 1.78 9.80
C GLY A 257 -10.75 1.43 11.17
N THR A 258 -9.71 0.63 11.21
CA THR A 258 -8.98 0.35 12.46
C THR A 258 -7.52 0.00 12.21
N SER A 259 -6.66 0.44 13.13
CA SER A 259 -5.26 0.00 13.20
C SER A 259 -5.05 -1.15 14.18
N ARG A 260 -6.04 -1.43 15.03
CA ARG A 260 -6.00 -2.51 16.02
C ARG A 260 -6.47 -3.84 15.42
N ASP A 261 -5.96 -4.93 15.98
CA ASP A 261 -6.51 -6.26 15.79
C ASP A 261 -7.80 -6.39 16.62
N LEU A 262 -8.95 -6.32 15.92
CA LEU A 262 -10.25 -6.39 16.59
C LEU A 262 -10.57 -7.81 17.12
N GLU A 263 -9.99 -8.87 16.55
CA GLU A 263 -10.17 -10.23 17.06
C GLU A 263 -9.50 -10.38 18.44
N MET A 264 -8.28 -9.85 18.56
CA MET A 264 -7.62 -9.76 19.87
C MET A 264 -8.36 -8.84 20.83
N ALA A 265 -8.86 -7.70 20.38
CA ALA A 265 -9.65 -6.78 21.21
C ALA A 265 -10.94 -7.43 21.73
N VAL A 266 -11.59 -8.27 20.94
CA VAL A 266 -12.74 -9.07 21.38
C VAL A 266 -12.35 -10.10 22.44
N GLN A 267 -11.21 -10.78 22.30
CA GLN A 267 -10.70 -11.73 23.30
C GLN A 267 -10.36 -11.03 24.63
N GLN A 268 -9.83 -9.82 24.56
CA GLN A 268 -9.49 -8.97 25.71
C GLN A 268 -10.68 -8.28 26.35
N GLY A 269 -11.88 -8.38 25.74
CA GLY A 269 -13.09 -7.71 26.23
C GLY A 269 -13.13 -6.19 26.02
N THR A 270 -12.21 -5.63 25.24
CA THR A 270 -12.16 -4.19 24.90
C THR A 270 -13.00 -3.83 23.68
N PHE A 271 -13.41 -4.84 22.90
CA PHE A 271 -14.33 -4.69 21.77
C PHE A 271 -15.44 -5.74 21.82
N ARG A 272 -16.65 -5.35 21.49
CA ARG A 272 -17.81 -6.25 21.55
C ARG A 272 -17.82 -7.20 20.36
N ARG A 273 -18.05 -8.48 20.62
CA ARG A 273 -18.12 -9.53 19.59
C ARG A 273 -19.26 -9.32 18.59
N ASP A 274 -20.44 -8.87 19.07
CA ASP A 274 -21.61 -8.60 18.23
C ASP A 274 -21.37 -7.44 17.25
N LEU A 275 -20.69 -6.39 17.69
CA LEU A 275 -20.28 -5.29 16.81
C LEU A 275 -19.26 -5.74 15.77
N PHE A 276 -18.26 -6.51 16.18
CA PHE A 276 -17.24 -7.04 15.28
C PHE A 276 -17.86 -7.80 14.10
N PHE A 277 -18.74 -8.77 14.36
CA PHE A 277 -19.38 -9.54 13.29
C PHE A 277 -20.30 -8.69 12.39
N ARG A 278 -20.86 -7.61 12.93
CA ARG A 278 -21.70 -6.73 12.14
C ARG A 278 -20.90 -5.79 11.24
N LEU A 279 -19.72 -5.36 11.65
CA LEU A 279 -18.83 -4.52 10.86
C LEU A 279 -17.97 -5.32 9.89
N ASN A 280 -17.55 -6.52 10.26
CA ASN A 280 -16.66 -7.38 9.47
C ASN A 280 -17.43 -8.32 8.53
N VAL A 281 -18.36 -7.76 7.73
CA VAL A 281 -19.02 -8.51 6.66
C VAL A 281 -18.09 -8.67 5.46
N VAL A 282 -17.36 -7.60 5.13
CA VAL A 282 -16.26 -7.63 4.16
C VAL A 282 -15.04 -7.00 4.79
N GLY A 283 -13.97 -7.78 4.96
CA GLY A 283 -12.68 -7.30 5.46
C GLY A 283 -11.76 -6.88 4.32
N LEU A 284 -11.17 -5.67 4.43
CA LEU A 284 -10.12 -5.15 3.57
C LEU A 284 -8.87 -4.94 4.41
N ARG A 285 -7.76 -5.57 4.03
CA ARG A 285 -6.47 -5.36 4.69
C ARG A 285 -5.57 -4.48 3.83
N LEU A 286 -5.15 -3.33 4.37
CA LEU A 286 -4.16 -2.46 3.76
C LEU A 286 -2.77 -2.87 4.23
N PRO A 287 -1.86 -3.21 3.30
CA PRO A 287 -0.49 -3.51 3.66
C PRO A 287 0.23 -2.23 4.13
N PRO A 288 1.13 -2.32 5.13
CA PRO A 288 2.01 -1.22 5.49
C PRO A 288 2.98 -0.91 4.34
N LEU A 289 3.51 0.32 4.31
CA LEU A 289 4.33 0.80 3.18
C LEU A 289 5.62 -0.03 2.99
N ARG A 290 6.18 -0.59 4.07
CA ARG A 290 7.35 -1.50 4.03
C ARG A 290 7.10 -2.81 3.27
N GLU A 291 5.83 -3.26 3.18
CA GLU A 291 5.44 -4.46 2.42
C GLU A 291 5.11 -4.16 0.94
N ARG A 292 5.04 -2.85 0.56
CA ARG A 292 4.78 -2.39 -0.80
C ARG A 292 5.79 -1.33 -1.26
N LYS A 293 7.08 -1.64 -1.12
CA LYS A 293 8.18 -0.70 -1.44
C LYS A 293 8.17 -0.23 -2.89
N GLU A 294 7.61 -1.02 -3.79
CA GLU A 294 7.41 -0.67 -5.21
C GLU A 294 6.53 0.58 -5.39
N ASP A 295 5.60 0.82 -4.45
CA ASP A 295 4.70 1.97 -4.49
C ASP A 295 5.36 3.27 -4.01
N ILE A 296 6.49 3.21 -3.27
CA ILE A 296 7.13 4.39 -2.67
C ILE A 296 7.50 5.42 -3.73
N ARG A 297 8.08 4.97 -4.85
CA ARG A 297 8.45 5.88 -5.94
C ARG A 297 7.22 6.58 -6.52
N LEU A 298 6.18 5.82 -6.83
CA LEU A 298 4.95 6.32 -7.42
C LEU A 298 4.20 7.28 -6.48
N LEU A 299 4.14 6.95 -5.20
CA LEU A 299 3.58 7.82 -4.16
C LEU A 299 4.38 9.11 -4.03
N ALA A 300 5.71 9.03 -4.04
CA ALA A 300 6.57 10.21 -3.96
C ALA A 300 6.37 11.13 -5.17
N GLU A 301 6.32 10.60 -6.38
CA GLU A 301 6.03 11.35 -7.60
C GLU A 301 4.64 12.01 -7.52
N HIS A 302 3.63 11.27 -7.10
CA HIS A 302 2.26 11.78 -6.92
C HIS A 302 2.19 12.95 -5.91
N PHE A 303 2.85 12.85 -4.76
CA PHE A 303 2.88 13.92 -3.77
C PHE A 303 3.64 15.13 -4.26
N LEU A 304 4.76 14.94 -4.95
CA LEU A 304 5.52 16.04 -5.52
C LEU A 304 4.77 16.78 -6.64
N ASP A 305 4.01 16.07 -7.46
CA ASP A 305 3.13 16.68 -8.45
C ASP A 305 2.10 17.58 -7.76
N ARG A 306 1.46 17.09 -6.68
CA ARG A 306 0.51 17.89 -5.90
C ARG A 306 1.15 19.10 -5.22
N ILE A 307 2.34 18.93 -4.62
CA ILE A 307 3.11 20.03 -4.02
C ILE A 307 3.56 21.07 -5.08
N GLY A 308 3.77 20.61 -6.31
CA GLY A 308 4.16 21.43 -7.46
C GLY A 308 3.01 22.12 -8.18
N GLU A 309 1.75 21.83 -7.83
CA GLU A 309 0.58 22.48 -8.43
C GLU A 309 0.66 24.01 -8.25
N GLY A 310 0.57 24.75 -9.36
CA GLY A 310 0.69 26.20 -9.36
C GLY A 310 2.12 26.77 -9.27
N LYS A 311 3.16 25.92 -9.17
CA LYS A 311 4.57 26.35 -9.20
C LYS A 311 5.12 26.34 -10.63
N THR A 312 6.03 27.28 -10.92
CA THR A 312 6.70 27.38 -12.23
C THR A 312 7.60 26.16 -12.51
N VAL A 313 8.19 25.57 -11.45
CA VAL A 313 9.05 24.39 -11.55
C VAL A 313 8.56 23.35 -10.56
N ARG A 314 8.29 22.12 -11.03
CA ARG A 314 7.88 21.00 -10.19
C ARG A 314 9.09 20.44 -9.43
N PRO A 315 8.93 20.15 -8.14
CA PRO A 315 9.98 19.50 -7.38
C PRO A 315 10.19 18.06 -7.85
N THR A 316 11.46 17.64 -7.87
CA THR A 316 11.88 16.28 -8.24
C THR A 316 12.79 15.70 -7.14
N ILE A 317 13.05 14.39 -7.17
CA ILE A 317 13.88 13.71 -6.17
C ILE A 317 15.17 13.19 -6.84
N SER A 318 16.33 13.47 -6.22
CA SER A 318 17.60 12.90 -6.69
C SER A 318 17.64 11.38 -6.50
N THR A 319 18.47 10.70 -7.30
CA THR A 319 18.62 9.23 -7.23
C THR A 319 19.05 8.77 -5.85
N GLU A 320 19.94 9.50 -5.17
CA GLU A 320 20.43 9.21 -3.82
C GLU A 320 19.31 9.37 -2.78
N ALA A 321 18.52 10.44 -2.89
CA ALA A 321 17.39 10.66 -2.02
C ALA A 321 16.30 9.57 -2.20
N MET A 322 16.02 9.16 -3.43
CA MET A 322 15.08 8.05 -3.69
C MET A 322 15.55 6.74 -3.05
N LYS A 323 16.85 6.43 -3.11
CA LYS A 323 17.41 5.25 -2.44
C LYS A 323 17.17 5.28 -0.94
N LEU A 324 17.31 6.46 -0.28
CA LEU A 324 17.01 6.61 1.14
C LEU A 324 15.55 6.30 1.45
N LEU A 325 14.63 6.82 0.64
CA LEU A 325 13.18 6.58 0.81
C LEU A 325 12.82 5.09 0.68
N LEU A 326 13.47 4.36 -0.24
CA LEU A 326 13.25 2.92 -0.45
C LEU A 326 13.82 2.04 0.68
N LEU A 327 14.84 2.51 1.39
CA LEU A 327 15.47 1.78 2.49
C LEU A 327 14.78 1.99 3.83
N TYR A 328 14.04 3.07 4.01
CA TYR A 328 13.37 3.38 5.26
C TYR A 328 12.09 2.54 5.44
N GLU A 329 11.79 2.16 6.68
CA GLU A 329 10.67 1.24 6.99
C GLU A 329 9.29 1.93 7.10
N TRP A 330 9.27 3.26 7.14
CA TRP A 330 8.04 4.08 7.18
C TRP A 330 7.05 3.65 8.27
N PRO A 331 7.39 3.76 9.56
CA PRO A 331 6.46 3.40 10.65
C PRO A 331 5.15 4.20 10.61
N GLY A 332 5.15 5.44 10.13
CA GLY A 332 3.96 6.25 9.88
C GLY A 332 3.37 6.10 8.48
N ASN A 333 3.84 5.10 7.71
CA ASN A 333 3.33 4.72 6.40
C ASN A 333 3.27 5.90 5.39
N VAL A 334 2.18 5.98 4.62
CA VAL A 334 1.99 6.98 3.56
C VAL A 334 1.90 8.40 4.12
N ARG A 335 1.29 8.57 5.30
CA ARG A 335 1.19 9.89 5.96
C ARG A 335 2.56 10.43 6.36
N GLU A 336 3.46 9.57 6.84
CA GLU A 336 4.83 9.98 7.16
C GLU A 336 5.62 10.32 5.90
N LEU A 337 5.48 9.54 4.83
CA LEU A 337 6.11 9.81 3.53
C LEU A 337 5.65 11.16 2.97
N GLU A 338 4.35 11.43 2.97
CA GLU A 338 3.75 12.70 2.53
C GLU A 338 4.30 13.89 3.30
N ASN A 339 4.23 13.86 4.64
CA ASN A 339 4.74 14.92 5.50
C ASN A 339 6.25 15.14 5.31
N CYS A 340 6.99 14.04 5.10
CA CYS A 340 8.43 14.10 4.87
C CYS A 340 8.77 14.82 3.55
N LEU A 341 8.04 14.53 2.48
CA LEU A 341 8.22 15.17 1.16
C LEU A 341 7.77 16.61 1.19
N GLU A 342 6.66 16.95 1.82
CA GLU A 342 6.20 18.33 2.02
C GLU A 342 7.26 19.17 2.74
N ARG A 343 7.81 18.62 3.83
CA ARG A 343 8.87 19.28 4.59
C ARG A 343 10.14 19.46 3.75
N ALA A 344 10.58 18.41 3.05
CA ALA A 344 11.77 18.47 2.21
C ALA A 344 11.59 19.50 1.09
N ALA A 345 10.43 19.55 0.43
CA ALA A 345 10.11 20.51 -0.62
C ALA A 345 9.97 21.96 -0.12
N ALA A 346 9.58 22.15 1.14
CA ALA A 346 9.52 23.48 1.77
C ALA A 346 10.88 24.00 2.21
N MET A 347 11.82 23.10 2.56
CA MET A 347 13.16 23.44 3.09
C MET A 347 14.26 23.42 2.02
N SER A 348 14.02 22.79 0.88
CA SER A 348 15.01 22.69 -0.22
C SER A 348 15.22 24.06 -0.90
N PRO A 349 16.49 24.45 -1.14
CA PRO A 349 16.80 25.68 -1.85
C PRO A 349 16.56 25.62 -3.36
N GLY A 350 16.30 24.42 -3.90
CA GLY A 350 16.13 24.19 -5.33
C GLY A 350 15.01 23.19 -5.66
N PRO A 351 14.75 22.96 -6.94
CA PRO A 351 13.67 22.08 -7.36
C PRO A 351 14.02 20.60 -7.23
N VAL A 352 15.28 20.23 -6.99
CA VAL A 352 15.72 18.84 -6.86
C VAL A 352 16.01 18.54 -5.40
N LEU A 353 15.16 17.70 -4.77
CA LEU A 353 15.33 17.28 -3.40
C LEU A 353 16.55 16.36 -3.25
N GLN A 354 17.51 16.79 -2.43
CA GLN A 354 18.73 16.05 -2.12
C GLN A 354 18.55 15.21 -0.85
N SER A 355 19.44 14.24 -0.62
CA SER A 355 19.42 13.43 0.61
C SER A 355 19.59 14.27 1.88
N SER A 356 20.27 15.45 1.80
CA SER A 356 20.42 16.41 2.90
C SER A 356 19.11 17.05 3.35
N ASP A 357 18.11 17.15 2.47
CA ASP A 357 16.84 17.84 2.73
C ASP A 357 15.88 16.98 3.57
N PHE A 358 16.20 15.70 3.67
CA PHE A 358 15.43 14.75 4.47
C PHE A 358 15.85 14.71 5.94
N PRO A 359 14.91 14.43 6.87
CA PRO A 359 15.18 14.39 8.30
C PRO A 359 16.33 13.43 8.69
N PRO A 360 17.11 13.77 9.74
CA PRO A 360 18.26 12.95 10.16
C PRO A 360 17.92 11.49 10.46
N HIS A 361 16.74 11.20 11.03
CA HIS A 361 16.32 9.84 11.36
C HIS A 361 16.16 8.96 10.11
N ILE A 362 15.65 9.50 8.99
CA ILE A 362 15.53 8.79 7.71
C ILE A 362 16.93 8.50 7.15
N ARG A 363 17.82 9.50 7.15
CA ARG A 363 19.20 9.33 6.68
C ARG A 363 19.98 8.29 7.48
N THR A 364 19.85 8.31 8.80
CA THR A 364 20.55 7.37 9.69
C THR A 364 20.00 5.96 9.61
N ALA A 365 18.68 5.80 9.51
CA ALA A 365 18.04 4.49 9.36
C ALA A 365 18.44 3.81 8.04
N ALA A 366 18.48 4.56 6.94
CA ALA A 366 18.93 4.06 5.65
C ALA A 366 20.38 3.60 5.67
N LEU A 367 21.27 4.32 6.39
CA LEU A 367 22.66 3.90 6.57
C LEU A 367 22.77 2.60 7.38
N ARG A 368 21.90 2.38 8.37
CA ARG A 368 21.84 1.13 9.14
C ARG A 368 21.34 -0.05 8.31
N SER A 369 20.36 0.18 7.43
CA SER A 369 19.80 -0.85 6.53
C SER A 369 20.76 -1.20 5.40
N ALA A 370 21.59 -0.26 4.94
CA ALA A 370 22.58 -0.46 3.88
C ALA A 370 23.84 -1.22 4.33
N ALA A 371 24.05 -1.39 5.64
CA ALA A 371 25.16 -2.20 6.17
C ALA A 371 24.73 -3.68 6.19
N PRO A 372 25.14 -4.52 5.22
CA PRO A 372 24.81 -5.93 5.22
C PRO A 372 25.46 -6.61 6.41
N GLY A 373 24.66 -7.09 7.37
CA GLY A 373 25.11 -8.03 8.39
C GLY A 373 25.15 -7.58 9.84
N ARG A 374 24.61 -6.41 10.19
CA ARG A 374 24.31 -6.16 11.62
C ARG A 374 22.86 -6.59 11.96
N GLN A 375 22.60 -7.91 11.90
CA GLN A 375 21.68 -8.48 12.88
C GLN A 375 22.10 -7.91 14.25
N ALA A 376 21.14 -7.47 15.05
CA ALA A 376 21.40 -7.08 16.43
C ALA A 376 21.97 -8.31 17.15
N ARG A 377 23.27 -8.56 16.98
CA ARG A 377 24.00 -9.49 17.82
C ARG A 377 23.89 -8.90 19.21
N ILE A 378 23.27 -9.64 20.09
CA ILE A 378 23.39 -9.39 21.51
C ILE A 378 24.90 -9.51 21.80
N LEU A 379 25.60 -8.36 21.76
CA LEU A 379 27.01 -8.31 22.13
C LEU A 379 27.09 -8.28 23.65
N PRO A 380 28.05 -8.99 24.24
CA PRO A 380 28.34 -8.83 25.66
C PRO A 380 28.55 -7.35 25.99
N LEU A 381 28.09 -6.91 27.17
CA LEU A 381 28.19 -5.51 27.59
C LEU A 381 29.61 -4.96 27.51
N ALA A 382 30.60 -5.81 27.80
CA ALA A 382 32.03 -5.47 27.69
C ALA A 382 32.45 -5.13 26.23
N GLU A 383 31.85 -5.76 25.24
CA GLU A 383 32.15 -5.52 23.82
C GLU A 383 31.53 -4.22 23.34
N LEU A 384 30.29 -3.93 23.77
CA LEU A 384 29.59 -2.64 23.52
C LEU A 384 30.35 -1.49 24.20
N GLU A 385 30.78 -1.67 25.41
CA GLU A 385 31.58 -0.69 26.16
C GLU A 385 32.93 -0.41 25.47
N LYS A 386 33.60 -1.45 25.00
CA LYS A 386 34.85 -1.33 24.23
C LYS A 386 34.62 -0.55 22.93
N GLN A 387 33.56 -0.83 22.18
CA GLN A 387 33.22 -0.12 20.94
C GLN A 387 32.93 1.35 21.24
N ALA A 388 32.12 1.66 22.24
CA ALA A 388 31.76 3.03 22.61
C ALA A 388 33.01 3.84 23.00
N ILE A 389 33.97 3.23 23.74
CA ILE A 389 35.23 3.87 24.11
C ILE A 389 36.09 4.14 22.86
N LEU A 390 36.19 3.19 21.93
CA LEU A 390 36.98 3.34 20.71
C LEU A 390 36.40 4.43 19.79
N GLU A 391 35.07 4.43 19.58
CA GLU A 391 34.39 5.46 18.77
C GLU A 391 34.55 6.86 19.36
N ALA A 392 34.41 7.01 20.68
CA ALA A 392 34.59 8.28 21.36
C ALA A 392 36.04 8.78 21.29
N LEU A 393 37.03 7.90 21.44
CA LEU A 393 38.43 8.25 21.25
C LEU A 393 38.73 8.68 19.81
N GLN A 394 38.14 8.02 18.85
CA GLN A 394 38.33 8.36 17.44
C GLN A 394 37.71 9.72 17.10
N GLN A 395 36.51 10.01 17.59
CA GLN A 395 35.82 11.29 17.37
C GLN A 395 36.51 12.47 18.07
N LEU A 396 37.16 12.21 19.22
CA LEU A 396 37.84 13.22 20.02
C LEU A 396 39.39 13.21 19.83
N ASN A 397 39.87 12.66 18.71
CA ASN A 397 41.27 12.61 18.30
C ASN A 397 42.20 12.09 19.42
N GLY A 398 41.73 11.16 20.24
CA GLY A 398 42.50 10.52 21.30
C GLY A 398 42.57 11.31 22.62
N ASP A 399 41.80 12.39 22.76
CA ASP A 399 41.73 13.12 24.05
C ASP A 399 40.98 12.31 25.11
N LYS A 400 41.74 11.68 25.99
CA LYS A 400 41.23 10.79 27.05
C LYS A 400 40.40 11.54 28.11
N LEU A 401 40.67 12.83 28.32
CA LEU A 401 39.91 13.61 29.29
C LEU A 401 38.54 13.98 28.78
N MET A 402 38.48 14.46 27.54
CA MET A 402 37.22 14.76 26.86
C MET A 402 36.40 13.49 26.61
N THR A 403 37.06 12.38 26.24
CA THR A 403 36.41 11.07 26.06
C THR A 403 35.76 10.57 27.36
N ALA A 404 36.42 10.67 28.49
CA ALA A 404 35.85 10.29 29.77
C ALA A 404 34.61 11.13 30.13
N ARG A 405 34.68 12.45 29.88
CA ARG A 405 33.52 13.36 30.04
C ARG A 405 32.37 13.03 29.13
N ALA A 406 32.62 12.80 27.83
CA ALA A 406 31.62 12.48 26.85
C ALA A 406 30.90 11.16 27.14
N LEU A 407 31.63 10.17 27.67
CA LEU A 407 31.05 8.87 28.04
C LEU A 407 30.47 8.85 29.47
N GLY A 408 30.51 9.96 30.22
CA GLY A 408 29.98 10.04 31.59
C GLY A 408 30.73 9.17 32.61
N ILE A 409 32.00 8.81 32.37
CA ILE A 409 32.80 7.96 33.24
C ILE A 409 34.00 8.72 33.83
N GLY A 410 34.46 8.25 34.98
CA GLY A 410 35.66 8.82 35.62
C GLY A 410 36.93 8.55 34.80
N LYS A 411 37.89 9.52 34.82
CA LYS A 411 39.17 9.39 34.10
C LYS A 411 39.90 8.10 34.47
N THR A 412 39.94 7.76 35.76
CA THR A 412 40.56 6.53 36.26
C THR A 412 39.91 5.27 35.74
N THR A 413 38.56 5.29 35.59
CA THR A 413 37.78 4.19 35.00
C THR A 413 38.11 4.02 33.52
N LEU A 414 38.19 5.09 32.75
CA LEU A 414 38.59 5.03 31.33
C LEU A 414 39.98 4.44 31.17
N TYR A 415 40.96 4.89 31.95
CA TYR A 415 42.34 4.37 31.88
C TYR A 415 42.42 2.88 32.25
N ARG A 416 41.67 2.44 33.26
CA ARG A 416 41.56 1.03 33.62
C ARG A 416 40.99 0.19 32.48
N LYS A 417 39.90 0.67 31.87
CA LYS A 417 39.23 0.01 30.75
C LYS A 417 40.12 -0.05 29.49
N LEU A 418 40.86 1.01 29.20
CA LEU A 418 41.80 1.02 28.07
C LEU A 418 42.93 -0.02 28.28
N LYS A 419 43.40 -0.19 29.51
CA LYS A 419 44.37 -1.21 29.85
C LYS A 419 43.80 -2.62 29.76
N GLU A 420 42.59 -2.83 30.26
CA GLU A 420 41.84 -4.10 30.20
C GLU A 420 41.61 -4.56 28.77
N TYR A 421 41.26 -3.64 27.86
CA TYR A 421 41.03 -3.92 26.46
C TYR A 421 42.27 -3.89 25.56
N GLY A 422 43.47 -3.73 26.13
CA GLY A 422 44.74 -3.73 25.40
C GLY A 422 44.95 -2.51 24.49
N ILE A 423 44.23 -1.41 24.73
CA ILE A 423 44.26 -0.18 23.89
C ILE A 423 45.30 0.81 24.52
N SER A 424 46.54 0.40 24.64
CA SER A 424 47.57 1.23 25.30
C SER A 424 48.19 2.32 24.42
N HIS A 425 48.02 2.30 23.11
CA HIS A 425 48.73 3.16 22.15
C HIS A 425 47.83 4.07 21.27
N TRP A 426 46.76 4.65 21.78
CA TRP A 426 46.08 5.76 21.10
C TRP A 426 46.68 7.09 21.53
N GLY A 427 47.51 7.69 20.70
CA GLY A 427 48.03 9.05 20.95
C GLY A 427 49.41 9.38 20.39
N ASN A 428 50.17 8.45 19.80
CA ASN A 428 51.57 8.73 19.37
C ASN A 428 51.87 8.50 17.87
N ALA A 429 50.84 8.45 16.98
CA ALA A 429 51.08 8.21 15.56
C ALA A 429 50.68 9.39 14.64
N ALA A 430 50.81 10.64 15.10
CA ALA A 430 50.51 11.82 14.26
C ALA A 430 51.57 12.95 14.42
N TYR A 431 52.86 12.60 14.66
CA TYR A 431 53.92 13.59 14.54
C TYR A 431 55.23 12.91 14.08
N THR A 432 55.25 12.34 12.88
CA THR A 432 56.48 12.16 12.08
C THR A 432 56.06 12.01 10.61
N GLY A 433 56.24 13.04 9.81
CA GLY A 433 56.06 13.00 8.37
C GLY A 433 56.16 14.38 7.77
N ARG A 434 57.37 14.76 7.46
CA ARG A 434 57.68 15.89 6.58
C ARG A 434 56.92 15.80 5.28
#